data_0528631c863c9e7d65053e710c31e074
#
_entry.id   0528631c863c9e7d65053e710c31e074
#
_cell.length_a   1.000
_cell.length_b   1.000
_cell.length_c   1.000
_cell.angle_alpha   90.00
_cell.angle_beta   90.00
_cell.angle_gamma   90.00
#
_symmetry.space_group_name_H-M   'P 1'
#
loop_
_entity.id
_entity.type
_entity.pdbx_description
1 polymer ?
#
loop_
_entity_poly.entity_id
_entity_poly.type
_entity_poly.pdbx_seq_one_letter_code
_entity_poly.pdbx_strand_id
1 'polypeptide(L)'
;MFRLIDSPLGPLRLQASPRGLSRVEFTATGALQEAADSAVKGDSEKHSAAVLDAAQTQLAEYFAGRRRAFELPLDPPRTTDFRAAVHAQLMKIAYGETVTYRDVAKKLGRPGATRAVGSACGANPLLIVRPCHRVLRSDGGLGGYAGGLEAKRFLLTLEEN
;
A
#
# COMPACT_ATOMS: atom_id res chain seq x y z
N MET A 1 10.46 -2.22 13.57
CA MET A 1 10.01 -3.63 13.71
C MET A 1 9.39 -4.07 12.40
N PHE A 2 9.66 -5.27 11.96
CA PHE A 2 9.04 -5.84 10.76
C PHE A 2 8.47 -7.23 11.04
N ARG A 3 7.59 -7.69 10.17
CA ARG A 3 6.98 -9.02 10.21
C ARG A 3 6.74 -9.53 8.79
N LEU A 4 6.97 -10.80 8.57
CA LEU A 4 6.55 -11.48 7.35
C LEU A 4 5.22 -12.18 7.60
N ILE A 5 4.29 -12.03 6.68
CA ILE A 5 3.01 -12.70 6.71
C ILE A 5 2.75 -13.40 5.38
N ASP A 6 2.00 -14.48 5.41
CA ASP A 6 1.54 -15.14 4.20
C ASP A 6 0.34 -14.40 3.59
N SER A 7 0.23 -14.46 2.28
CA SER A 7 -0.94 -13.96 1.57
C SER A 7 -1.21 -14.82 0.32
N PRO A 8 -2.40 -14.71 -0.29
CA PRO A 8 -2.69 -15.37 -1.55
C PRO A 8 -1.77 -14.98 -2.70
N LEU A 9 -1.06 -13.86 -2.55
CA LEU A 9 -0.13 -13.33 -3.55
C LEU A 9 1.34 -13.58 -3.19
N GLY A 10 1.60 -14.43 -2.20
CA GLY A 10 2.92 -14.67 -1.66
C GLY A 10 3.21 -13.88 -0.39
N PRO A 11 4.43 -13.97 0.15
CA PRO A 11 4.76 -13.33 1.41
C PRO A 11 4.77 -11.82 1.29
N LEU A 12 4.20 -11.17 2.32
CA LEU A 12 4.22 -9.73 2.51
C LEU A 12 5.13 -9.38 3.68
N ARG A 13 5.93 -8.33 3.49
CA ARG A 13 6.71 -7.74 4.57
C ARG A 13 5.97 -6.51 5.09
N LEU A 14 5.66 -6.53 6.38
CA LEU A 14 5.09 -5.41 7.10
C LEU A 14 6.17 -4.76 7.95
N GLN A 15 6.19 -3.44 8.00
CA GLN A 15 7.08 -2.69 8.87
C GLN A 15 6.28 -1.63 9.63
N ALA A 16 6.55 -1.49 10.91
CA ALA A 16 5.91 -0.51 11.76
C ALA A 16 6.91 0.23 12.63
N SER A 17 6.60 1.49 12.89
CA SER A 17 7.15 2.30 13.95
C SER A 17 6.18 2.33 15.13
N PRO A 18 6.55 2.92 16.30
CA PRO A 18 5.60 3.13 17.37
C PRO A 18 4.40 4.02 17.00
N ARG A 19 4.51 4.81 15.93
CA ARG A 19 3.48 5.75 15.45
C ARG A 19 2.53 5.14 14.44
N GLY A 20 2.93 4.05 13.76
CA GLY A 20 2.06 3.42 12.78
C GLY A 20 2.77 2.52 11.80
N LEU A 21 1.98 1.99 10.88
CA LEU A 21 2.44 1.15 9.80
C LEU A 21 3.24 2.01 8.80
N SER A 22 4.47 1.61 8.51
CA SER A 22 5.38 2.37 7.65
C SER A 22 5.58 1.75 6.28
N ARG A 23 5.48 0.42 6.16
CA ARG A 23 5.61 -0.30 4.88
C ARG A 23 4.75 -1.54 4.83
N VAL A 24 4.21 -1.79 3.65
CA VAL A 24 3.64 -3.08 3.19
C VAL A 24 4.20 -3.32 1.80
N GLU A 25 4.96 -4.38 1.63
CA GLU A 25 5.59 -4.68 0.35
C GLU A 25 5.60 -6.19 0.09
N PHE A 26 5.53 -6.57 -1.19
CA PHE A 26 5.72 -7.95 -1.59
C PHE A 26 7.20 -8.29 -1.55
N THR A 27 7.52 -9.47 -1.01
CA THR A 27 8.90 -9.96 -1.02
C THR A 27 9.03 -11.08 -2.02
N ALA A 28 10.08 -11.03 -2.85
CA ALA A 28 10.44 -12.19 -3.65
C ALA A 28 10.91 -13.31 -2.71
N THR A 29 10.49 -14.55 -2.97
CA THR A 29 10.87 -15.72 -2.21
C THR A 29 12.40 -15.81 -2.13
N GLY A 30 12.97 -15.63 -0.94
CA GLY A 30 14.41 -15.71 -0.68
C GLY A 30 15.14 -14.38 -0.47
N ALA A 31 14.50 -13.25 -0.64
CA ALA A 31 15.10 -11.94 -0.37
C ALA A 31 14.78 -11.47 1.07
N LEU A 32 15.13 -12.30 2.04
CA LEU A 32 15.15 -11.86 3.43
C LEU A 32 16.46 -11.10 3.66
N GLN A 33 16.54 -9.87 3.20
CA GLN A 33 17.48 -8.96 3.80
C GLN A 33 16.90 -8.55 5.14
N GLU A 34 17.43 -9.15 6.20
CA GLU A 34 17.24 -8.67 7.56
C GLU A 34 17.73 -7.22 7.60
N ALA A 35 16.84 -6.29 7.39
CA ALA A 35 17.08 -4.92 7.82
C ALA A 35 17.17 -5.03 9.34
N ALA A 36 18.37 -4.79 9.88
CA ALA A 36 18.62 -4.80 11.30
C ALA A 36 17.50 -4.02 11.99
N ASP A 37 16.73 -4.73 12.79
CA ASP A 37 15.78 -4.11 13.70
C ASP A 37 16.62 -3.19 14.61
N SER A 38 16.54 -1.90 14.37
CA SER A 38 17.08 -0.94 15.31
C SER A 38 16.31 -1.19 16.60
N ALA A 39 17.02 -1.69 17.60
CA ALA A 39 16.46 -2.17 18.86
C ALA A 39 15.78 -1.02 19.59
N VAL A 40 14.52 -0.80 19.31
CA VAL A 40 13.63 0.04 20.08
C VAL A 40 13.08 -0.86 21.18
N LYS A 41 13.56 -0.68 22.41
CA LYS A 41 13.15 -1.50 23.56
C LYS A 41 12.05 -0.78 24.36
N GLY A 42 11.18 -1.57 24.99
CA GLY A 42 10.18 -1.08 25.93
C GLY A 42 8.83 -0.79 25.31
N ASP A 43 8.17 0.31 25.75
CA ASP A 43 6.80 0.65 25.31
C ASP A 43 6.69 0.90 23.80
N SER A 44 7.74 1.43 23.19
CA SER A 44 7.80 1.65 21.73
C SER A 44 7.74 0.34 20.95
N GLU A 45 8.37 -0.72 21.45
CA GLU A 45 8.31 -2.05 20.84
C GLU A 45 6.90 -2.64 20.92
N LYS A 46 6.24 -2.46 22.07
CA LYS A 46 4.85 -2.90 22.26
C LYS A 46 3.89 -2.18 21.31
N HIS A 47 4.06 -0.88 21.10
CA HIS A 47 3.24 -0.13 20.15
C HIS A 47 3.46 -0.59 18.71
N SER A 48 4.71 -0.80 18.32
CA SER A 48 5.03 -1.33 16.97
C SER A 48 4.45 -2.73 16.77
N ALA A 49 4.55 -3.61 17.76
CA ALA A 49 3.98 -4.95 17.71
C ALA A 49 2.45 -4.91 17.59
N ALA A 50 1.78 -4.03 18.33
CA ALA A 50 0.33 -3.85 18.26
C ALA A 50 -0.11 -3.37 16.87
N VAL A 51 0.64 -2.48 16.24
CA VAL A 51 0.39 -2.03 14.86
C VAL A 51 0.53 -3.21 13.88
N LEU A 52 1.58 -4.02 14.02
CA LEU A 52 1.78 -5.20 13.16
C LEU A 52 0.67 -6.24 13.35
N ASP A 53 0.23 -6.48 14.59
CA ASP A 53 -0.88 -7.40 14.88
C ASP A 53 -2.16 -6.94 14.20
N ALA A 54 -2.50 -5.67 14.33
CA ALA A 54 -3.68 -5.08 13.70
C ALA A 54 -3.58 -5.15 12.16
N ALA A 55 -2.44 -4.82 11.60
CA ALA A 55 -2.21 -4.87 10.16
C ALA A 55 -2.34 -6.30 9.62
N GLN A 56 -1.74 -7.27 10.28
CA GLN A 56 -1.84 -8.69 9.90
C GLN A 56 -3.29 -9.18 9.93
N THR A 57 -4.03 -8.87 10.98
CA THR A 57 -5.44 -9.25 11.10
C THR A 57 -6.28 -8.60 10.01
N GLN A 58 -6.13 -7.30 9.78
CA GLN A 58 -6.92 -6.58 8.79
C GLN A 58 -6.60 -7.00 7.35
N LEU A 59 -5.34 -7.29 7.04
CA LEU A 59 -4.97 -7.83 5.73
C LEU A 59 -5.55 -9.23 5.52
N ALA A 60 -5.54 -10.10 6.53
CA ALA A 60 -6.19 -11.41 6.44
C ALA A 60 -7.69 -11.29 6.19
N GLU A 61 -8.38 -10.39 6.88
CA GLU A 61 -9.80 -10.10 6.66
C GLU A 61 -10.06 -9.55 5.26
N TYR A 62 -9.19 -8.66 4.78
CA TYR A 62 -9.29 -8.11 3.42
C TYR A 62 -9.18 -9.20 2.36
N PHE A 63 -8.17 -10.06 2.44
CA PHE A 63 -8.02 -11.17 1.49
C PHE A 63 -9.14 -12.21 1.57
N ALA A 64 -9.78 -12.33 2.72
CA ALA A 64 -10.96 -13.20 2.90
C ALA A 64 -12.27 -12.56 2.41
N GLY A 65 -12.22 -11.32 1.90
CA GLY A 65 -13.40 -10.60 1.43
C GLY A 65 -14.29 -10.03 2.55
N ARG A 66 -13.79 -10.00 3.79
CA ARG A 66 -14.55 -9.53 4.96
C ARG A 66 -14.28 -8.11 5.38
N ARG A 67 -13.28 -7.46 4.77
CA ARG A 67 -12.90 -6.08 5.10
C ARG A 67 -12.74 -5.26 3.84
N ARG A 68 -13.31 -4.07 3.84
CA ARG A 68 -13.27 -3.12 2.72
C ARG A 68 -12.46 -1.87 3.00
N ALA A 69 -12.20 -1.56 4.26
CA ALA A 69 -11.41 -0.40 4.67
C ALA A 69 -10.45 -0.77 5.79
N PHE A 70 -9.27 -0.15 5.79
CA PHE A 70 -8.26 -0.35 6.84
C PHE A 70 -8.37 0.74 7.90
N GLU A 71 -8.29 0.35 9.15
CA GLU A 71 -8.30 1.23 10.31
C GLU A 71 -6.97 1.07 11.05
N LEU A 72 -5.92 1.67 10.48
CA LEU A 72 -4.55 1.54 10.95
C LEU A 72 -3.90 2.93 11.07
N PRO A 73 -3.14 3.19 12.15
CA PRO A 73 -2.27 4.34 12.15
C PRO A 73 -1.17 4.17 11.10
N LEU A 74 -0.88 5.20 10.33
CA LEU A 74 0.09 5.17 9.25
C LEU A 74 1.26 6.11 9.57
N ASP A 75 2.47 5.63 9.36
CA ASP A 75 3.71 6.39 9.52
C ASP A 75 4.68 6.10 8.38
N PRO A 76 4.27 6.41 7.12
CA PRO A 76 5.10 6.16 5.96
C PRO A 76 6.35 7.04 5.96
N PRO A 77 7.44 6.61 5.28
CA PRO A 77 8.61 7.45 5.10
C PRO A 77 8.26 8.79 4.46
N ARG A 78 9.01 9.83 4.79
CA ARG A 78 8.86 11.14 4.15
C ARG A 78 9.15 11.03 2.65
N THR A 79 8.43 11.82 1.87
CA THR A 79 8.57 11.88 0.43
C THR A 79 8.40 13.32 -0.05
N THR A 80 8.47 13.55 -1.36
CA THR A 80 8.25 14.89 -1.94
C THR A 80 6.81 15.34 -1.74
N ASP A 81 6.58 16.65 -1.75
CA ASP A 81 5.23 17.23 -1.60
C ASP A 81 4.26 16.71 -2.67
N PHE A 82 4.74 16.58 -3.90
CA PHE A 82 3.91 16.06 -4.99
C PHE A 82 3.51 14.60 -4.76
N ARG A 83 4.45 13.73 -4.39
CA ARG A 83 4.14 12.32 -4.06
C ARG A 83 3.20 12.21 -2.87
N ALA A 84 3.41 13.01 -1.83
CA ALA A 84 2.52 13.06 -0.68
C ALA A 84 1.09 13.45 -1.09
N ALA A 85 0.93 14.44 -1.98
CA ALA A 85 -0.36 14.85 -2.50
C ALA A 85 -1.04 13.73 -3.31
N VAL A 86 -0.30 13.03 -4.17
CA VAL A 86 -0.80 11.85 -4.89
C VAL A 86 -1.24 10.78 -3.90
N HIS A 87 -0.41 10.43 -2.93
CA HIS A 87 -0.71 9.41 -1.93
C HIS A 87 -1.96 9.75 -1.11
N ALA A 88 -2.18 11.02 -0.80
CA ALA A 88 -3.41 11.46 -0.13
C ALA A 88 -4.65 11.27 -1.01
N GLN A 89 -4.54 11.50 -2.32
CA GLN A 89 -5.65 11.24 -3.25
C GLN A 89 -5.96 9.73 -3.37
N LEU A 90 -4.95 8.86 -3.32
CA LEU A 90 -5.17 7.41 -3.36
C LEU A 90 -6.05 6.93 -2.20
N MET A 91 -5.89 7.52 -1.00
CA MET A 91 -6.69 7.17 0.18
C MET A 91 -8.18 7.49 0.03
N LYS A 92 -8.56 8.29 -0.94
CA LYS A 92 -9.95 8.67 -1.22
C LYS A 92 -10.65 7.72 -2.19
N ILE A 93 -9.93 6.81 -2.82
CA ILE A 93 -10.51 5.84 -3.76
C ILE A 93 -11.14 4.71 -2.94
N ALA A 94 -12.46 4.57 -3.02
CA ALA A 94 -13.19 3.58 -2.26
C ALA A 94 -12.96 2.15 -2.79
N TYR A 95 -13.20 1.18 -1.93
CA TYR A 95 -13.19 -0.23 -2.29
C TYR A 95 -14.12 -0.51 -3.47
N GLY A 96 -13.64 -1.23 -4.46
CA GLY A 96 -14.39 -1.55 -5.67
C GLY A 96 -14.46 -0.43 -6.70
N GLU A 97 -13.92 0.75 -6.40
CA GLU A 97 -13.81 1.85 -7.35
C GLU A 97 -12.43 1.87 -8.01
N THR A 98 -12.40 2.35 -9.23
CA THR A 98 -11.15 2.63 -9.94
C THR A 98 -11.17 4.03 -10.52
N VAL A 99 -9.99 4.63 -10.61
CA VAL A 99 -9.77 5.92 -11.27
C VAL A 99 -8.60 5.79 -12.24
N THR A 100 -8.45 6.76 -13.12
CA THR A 100 -7.29 6.78 -14.02
C THR A 100 -6.17 7.66 -13.47
N TYR A 101 -4.94 7.45 -13.93
CA TYR A 101 -3.82 8.35 -13.62
C TYR A 101 -4.14 9.80 -14.03
N ARG A 102 -4.86 9.97 -15.12
CA ARG A 102 -5.34 11.28 -15.57
C ARG A 102 -6.32 11.90 -14.59
N ASP A 103 -7.25 11.13 -14.04
CA ASP A 103 -8.21 11.60 -13.04
C ASP A 103 -7.51 12.12 -11.79
N VAL A 104 -6.50 11.39 -11.31
CA VAL A 104 -5.69 11.83 -10.16
C VAL A 104 -4.96 13.13 -10.48
N ALA A 105 -4.32 13.23 -11.65
CA ALA A 105 -3.63 14.45 -12.08
C ALA A 105 -4.57 15.66 -12.14
N LYS A 106 -5.77 15.49 -12.66
CA LYS A 106 -6.79 16.53 -12.71
C LYS A 106 -7.23 16.99 -11.32
N LYS A 107 -7.44 16.06 -10.40
CA LYS A 107 -7.83 16.39 -9.02
C LYS A 107 -6.76 17.16 -8.27
N LEU A 108 -5.50 16.98 -8.64
CA LEU A 108 -4.37 17.73 -8.09
C LEU A 108 -4.17 19.11 -8.77
N GLY A 109 -5.03 19.45 -9.74
CA GLY A 109 -4.87 20.68 -10.52
C GLY A 109 -3.69 20.67 -11.49
N ARG A 110 -3.18 19.50 -11.83
CA ARG A 110 -2.02 19.31 -12.72
C ARG A 110 -2.33 18.28 -13.82
N PRO A 111 -3.23 18.60 -14.76
CA PRO A 111 -3.71 17.65 -15.77
C PRO A 111 -2.59 17.10 -16.68
N GLY A 112 -1.47 17.82 -16.82
CA GLY A 112 -0.31 17.36 -17.57
C GLY A 112 0.64 16.41 -16.80
N ALA A 113 0.40 16.16 -15.52
CA ALA A 113 1.30 15.41 -14.64
C ALA A 113 1.01 13.90 -14.56
N THR A 114 0.36 13.32 -15.58
CA THR A 114 -0.05 11.90 -15.58
C THR A 114 1.12 10.93 -15.34
N ARG A 115 2.28 11.16 -15.97
CA ARG A 115 3.49 10.34 -15.76
C ARG A 115 4.03 10.46 -14.34
N ALA A 116 4.04 11.67 -13.79
CA ALA A 116 4.50 11.93 -12.43
C ALA A 116 3.57 11.27 -11.41
N VAL A 117 2.26 11.23 -11.66
CA VAL A 117 1.30 10.46 -10.87
C VAL A 117 1.63 8.96 -10.91
N GLY A 118 1.92 8.42 -12.09
CA GLY A 118 2.35 7.02 -12.23
C GLY A 118 3.60 6.70 -11.42
N SER A 119 4.62 7.56 -11.47
CA SER A 119 5.84 7.42 -10.65
C SER A 119 5.54 7.49 -9.16
N ALA A 120 4.65 8.38 -8.74
CA ALA A 120 4.25 8.52 -7.34
C ALA A 120 3.50 7.27 -6.84
N CYS A 121 2.63 6.67 -7.67
CA CYS A 121 1.98 5.40 -7.38
C CYS A 121 3.02 4.27 -7.22
N GLY A 122 4.02 4.21 -8.10
CA GLY A 122 5.12 3.25 -8.02
C GLY A 122 6.00 3.40 -6.78
N ALA A 123 6.02 4.58 -6.17
CA ALA A 123 6.75 4.86 -4.93
C ALA A 123 5.91 4.67 -3.66
N ASN A 124 4.68 4.18 -3.76
CA ASN A 124 3.82 3.93 -2.61
C ASN A 124 4.44 2.87 -1.68
N PRO A 125 4.77 3.22 -0.43
CA PRO A 125 5.34 2.27 0.52
C PRO A 125 4.30 1.37 1.21
N LEU A 126 3.01 1.67 1.07
CA LEU A 126 1.92 1.01 1.78
C LEU A 126 0.98 0.28 0.80
N LEU A 127 1.50 -0.73 0.11
CA LEU A 127 0.71 -1.49 -0.86
C LEU A 127 -0.55 -2.07 -0.21
N ILE A 128 -1.63 -2.11 -0.94
CA ILE A 128 -2.96 -2.58 -0.53
C ILE A 128 -3.66 -1.60 0.44
N VAL A 129 -3.03 -1.24 1.54
CA VAL A 129 -3.58 -0.30 2.53
C VAL A 129 -3.82 1.07 1.91
N ARG A 130 -2.85 1.55 1.13
CA ARG A 130 -3.00 2.73 0.28
C ARG A 130 -3.21 2.24 -1.16
N PRO A 131 -4.42 2.38 -1.72
CA PRO A 131 -4.86 1.57 -2.84
C PRO A 131 -4.37 2.07 -4.20
N CYS A 132 -3.07 2.08 -4.45
CA CYS A 132 -2.54 2.42 -5.76
C CYS A 132 -2.91 1.40 -6.86
N HIS A 133 -3.33 0.20 -6.49
CA HIS A 133 -3.88 -0.79 -7.41
C HIS A 133 -5.20 -0.37 -8.06
N ARG A 134 -5.91 0.61 -7.48
CA ARG A 134 -7.18 1.15 -8.01
C ARG A 134 -6.97 2.24 -9.06
N VAL A 135 -5.73 2.55 -9.41
CA VAL A 135 -5.41 3.53 -10.45
C VAL A 135 -5.02 2.81 -11.74
N LEU A 136 -5.72 3.12 -12.82
CA LEU A 136 -5.60 2.47 -14.12
C LEU A 136 -5.18 3.48 -15.20
N ARG A 137 -4.75 2.96 -16.35
CA ARG A 137 -4.53 3.79 -17.53
C ARG A 137 -5.86 4.23 -18.14
N SER A 138 -5.89 5.41 -18.75
CA SER A 138 -7.10 5.94 -19.41
C SER A 138 -7.50 5.15 -20.66
N ASP A 139 -6.60 4.35 -21.24
CA ASP A 139 -6.91 3.44 -22.37
C ASP A 139 -7.52 2.09 -21.93
N GLY A 140 -7.78 1.91 -20.63
CA GLY A 140 -8.28 0.66 -20.06
C GLY A 140 -7.20 -0.33 -19.64
N GLY A 141 -5.93 -0.04 -19.90
CA GLY A 141 -4.81 -0.87 -19.43
C GLY A 141 -4.60 -0.76 -17.93
N LEU A 142 -3.93 -1.76 -17.35
CA LEU A 142 -3.69 -1.81 -15.90
C LEU A 142 -2.70 -0.76 -15.42
N GLY A 143 -1.71 -0.40 -16.25
CA GLY A 143 -0.56 0.37 -15.77
C GLY A 143 0.37 -0.49 -14.93
N GLY A 144 1.36 0.15 -14.28
CA GLY A 144 2.31 -0.55 -13.43
C GLY A 144 1.76 -0.88 -12.04
N TYR A 145 2.45 -1.78 -11.37
CA TYR A 145 2.23 -2.08 -9.95
C TYR A 145 3.51 -2.65 -9.34
N ALA A 146 3.90 -2.16 -8.15
CA ALA A 146 5.14 -2.60 -7.49
C ALA A 146 5.11 -4.08 -7.11
N GLY A 147 3.93 -4.64 -6.83
CA GLY A 147 3.73 -6.06 -6.56
C GLY A 147 3.60 -6.93 -7.81
N GLY A 148 3.67 -6.36 -9.01
CA GLY A 148 3.46 -7.05 -10.28
C GLY A 148 2.02 -7.00 -10.79
N LEU A 149 1.84 -7.18 -12.09
CA LEU A 149 0.53 -7.07 -12.73
C LEU A 149 -0.45 -8.18 -12.32
N GLU A 150 0.03 -9.38 -12.04
CA GLU A 150 -0.81 -10.47 -11.54
C GLU A 150 -1.42 -10.12 -10.18
N ALA A 151 -0.63 -9.54 -9.28
CA ALA A 151 -1.09 -9.05 -8.00
C ALA A 151 -2.14 -7.96 -8.17
N LYS A 152 -1.90 -7.01 -9.07
CA LYS A 152 -2.87 -5.94 -9.36
C LYS A 152 -4.20 -6.49 -9.86
N ARG A 153 -4.17 -7.43 -10.80
CA ARG A 153 -5.39 -8.10 -11.31
C ARG A 153 -6.13 -8.83 -10.19
N PHE A 154 -5.41 -9.56 -9.35
CA PHE A 154 -5.99 -10.27 -8.22
C PHE A 154 -6.72 -9.32 -7.28
N LEU A 155 -6.09 -8.22 -6.90
CA LEU A 155 -6.69 -7.24 -5.98
C LEU A 155 -7.93 -6.59 -6.59
N LEU A 156 -7.88 -6.20 -7.85
CA LEU A 156 -9.03 -5.63 -8.55
C LEU A 156 -10.19 -6.62 -8.65
N THR A 157 -9.91 -7.87 -8.97
CA THR A 157 -10.91 -8.94 -9.05
C THR A 157 -11.53 -9.22 -7.68
N LEU A 158 -10.71 -9.26 -6.63
CA LEU A 158 -11.19 -9.43 -5.25
C LEU A 158 -12.17 -8.32 -4.88
N GLU A 159 -11.89 -7.08 -5.28
CA GLU A 159 -12.70 -5.91 -4.93
C GLU A 159 -13.98 -5.77 -5.78
N GLU A 160 -14.13 -6.54 -6.85
CA GLU A 160 -15.35 -6.57 -7.65
C GLU A 160 -16.51 -7.33 -6.98
N ASN A 161 -16.21 -8.12 -5.97
CA ASN A 161 -17.19 -9.01 -5.31
C ASN A 161 -17.82 -8.37 -4.08
#